data_ed14c4c19608d0feb35ca9bc07e26f21
#
_entry.id   ed14c4c19608d0feb35ca9bc07e26f21
#
_cell.length_a   1.000
_cell.length_b   1.000
_cell.length_c   1.000
_cell.angle_alpha   90.00
_cell.angle_beta   90.00
_cell.angle_gamma   90.00
#
_symmetry.space_group_name_H-M   'P 1'
#
loop_
_entity.id
_entity.type
_entity.pdbx_description
1 polymer ?
#
loop_
_entity_poly.entity_id
_entity_poly.type
_entity_poly.pdbx_seq_one_letter_code
_entity_poly.pdbx_strand_id
1 'polypeptide(L)'
;MGKMAVIAHGGAGPGPERQENLQKAVDVATELLLAGASAIEAAVEACVVLEDDPVFNAGTGGVFRNDGSVLLDASIQTSDGRIGFVIAMPDTPNPIRVAADLLDENINGLTGLGARKWADNRGHANRPVEGREPIEGDGDTVGVIVRDSSGAMACATSTGGCSHRPPGRVGDVPLPGSGFWVDETRSVAATGEGEDITRALLSYRVSSRAESPQCDSLMDAMRWGLNELIPDGASVGLIALGKDGAGVGLSNTVMPWASWTED
;
A
#
# COMPACT_ATOMS: atom_id res chain seq x y z
N MET A 1 9.14 13.92 20.64
CA MET A 1 8.86 13.96 19.21
C MET A 1 9.47 12.71 18.61
N GLY A 2 8.70 11.93 17.85
CA GLY A 2 9.24 10.80 17.11
C GLY A 2 10.06 11.30 15.92
N LYS A 3 11.10 10.55 15.52
CA LYS A 3 11.82 10.86 14.27
C LYS A 3 10.91 10.66 13.08
N MET A 4 10.89 11.58 12.13
CA MET A 4 10.18 11.41 10.87
C MET A 4 10.78 10.23 10.07
N ALA A 5 9.93 9.49 9.39
CA ALA A 5 10.39 8.38 8.55
C ALA A 5 9.40 8.06 7.44
N VAL A 6 9.94 7.55 6.35
CA VAL A 6 9.20 7.04 5.19
C VAL A 6 9.77 5.68 4.81
N ILE A 7 8.90 4.75 4.43
CA ILE A 7 9.29 3.55 3.70
C ILE A 7 8.24 3.24 2.64
N ALA A 8 8.69 2.81 1.46
CA ALA A 8 7.82 2.42 0.36
C ALA A 8 8.29 1.13 -0.31
N HIS A 9 7.35 0.38 -0.90
CA HIS A 9 7.64 -0.78 -1.74
C HIS A 9 6.96 -0.66 -3.12
N GLY A 10 7.54 -1.28 -4.12
CA GLY A 10 7.07 -1.32 -5.49
C GLY A 10 6.57 -2.69 -5.95
N GLY A 11 6.07 -3.51 -5.02
CA GLY A 11 5.54 -4.84 -5.32
C GLY A 11 6.52 -5.99 -5.05
N ALA A 12 5.99 -7.21 -4.88
CA ALA A 12 6.76 -8.42 -4.66
C ALA A 12 6.59 -9.39 -5.84
N GLY A 13 7.69 -9.77 -6.46
CA GLY A 13 7.75 -10.63 -7.63
C GLY A 13 8.78 -10.14 -8.64
N PRO A 14 9.17 -10.97 -9.61
CA PRO A 14 10.03 -10.54 -10.69
C PRO A 14 9.33 -9.45 -11.52
N GLY A 15 10.07 -8.49 -11.99
CA GLY A 15 9.56 -7.36 -12.76
C GLY A 15 10.70 -6.47 -13.24
N PRO A 16 10.40 -5.38 -13.96
CA PRO A 16 11.42 -4.45 -14.42
C PRO A 16 12.13 -3.79 -13.23
N GLU A 17 13.34 -3.29 -13.47
CA GLU A 17 14.05 -2.45 -12.50
C GLU A 17 13.23 -1.16 -12.27
N ARG A 18 12.94 -0.85 -11.00
CA ARG A 18 12.09 0.28 -10.62
C ARG A 18 12.52 0.95 -9.30
N GLN A 19 13.72 0.65 -8.84
CA GLN A 19 14.25 1.22 -7.61
C GLN A 19 14.34 2.75 -7.67
N GLU A 20 14.78 3.31 -8.81
CA GLU A 20 14.86 4.76 -8.99
C GLU A 20 13.47 5.42 -9.03
N ASN A 21 12.47 4.74 -9.61
CA ASN A 21 11.09 5.22 -9.63
C ASN A 21 10.49 5.25 -8.21
N LEU A 22 10.76 4.20 -7.43
CA LEU A 22 10.33 4.11 -6.05
C LEU A 22 10.99 5.18 -5.16
N GLN A 23 12.28 5.47 -5.39
CA GLN A 23 13.00 6.52 -4.64
C GLN A 23 12.34 7.89 -4.80
N LYS A 24 11.80 8.22 -5.98
CA LYS A 24 11.08 9.49 -6.20
C LYS A 24 9.88 9.65 -5.25
N ALA A 25 9.15 8.57 -4.97
CA ALA A 25 8.02 8.63 -4.04
C ALA A 25 8.50 8.87 -2.59
N VAL A 26 9.61 8.23 -2.20
CA VAL A 26 10.24 8.47 -0.89
C VAL A 26 10.73 9.90 -0.77
N ASP A 27 11.35 10.44 -1.82
CA ASP A 27 11.85 11.82 -1.86
C ASP A 27 10.71 12.84 -1.70
N VAL A 28 9.61 12.66 -2.42
CA VAL A 28 8.41 13.52 -2.31
C VAL A 28 7.85 13.49 -0.89
N ALA A 29 7.67 12.30 -0.29
CA ALA A 29 7.20 12.20 1.10
C ALA A 29 8.17 12.88 2.08
N THR A 30 9.48 12.73 1.86
CA THR A 30 10.53 13.34 2.69
C THR A 30 10.48 14.86 2.61
N GLU A 31 10.39 15.42 1.41
CA GLU A 31 10.27 16.88 1.21
C GLU A 31 9.03 17.46 1.90
N LEU A 32 7.88 16.76 1.79
CA LEU A 32 6.64 17.17 2.45
C LEU A 32 6.78 17.13 3.97
N LEU A 33 7.35 16.07 4.54
CA LEU A 33 7.57 15.95 5.98
C LEU A 33 8.50 17.07 6.49
N LEU A 34 9.58 17.34 5.79
CA LEU A 34 10.51 18.45 6.12
C LEU A 34 9.84 19.82 6.02
N ALA A 35 8.83 19.98 5.16
CA ALA A 35 7.98 21.16 5.06
C ALA A 35 6.89 21.23 6.13
N GLY A 36 6.74 20.21 6.99
CA GLY A 36 5.77 20.16 8.09
C GLY A 36 4.43 19.53 7.74
N ALA A 37 4.34 18.80 6.62
CA ALA A 37 3.14 18.04 6.26
C ALA A 37 2.85 16.92 7.25
N SER A 38 1.59 16.50 7.33
CA SER A 38 1.15 15.34 8.10
C SER A 38 1.57 14.01 7.44
N ALA A 39 1.57 12.93 8.24
CA ALA A 39 1.80 11.58 7.73
C ALA A 39 0.80 11.20 6.63
N ILE A 40 -0.46 11.64 6.75
CA ILE A 40 -1.51 11.39 5.76
C ILE A 40 -1.14 12.04 4.42
N GLU A 41 -0.86 13.34 4.43
CA GLU A 41 -0.54 14.10 3.23
C GLU A 41 0.70 13.53 2.53
N ALA A 42 1.78 13.28 3.27
CA ALA A 42 2.99 12.71 2.71
C ALA A 42 2.80 11.28 2.16
N ALA A 43 2.01 10.42 2.82
CA ALA A 43 1.72 9.08 2.34
C ALA A 43 0.85 9.10 1.06
N VAL A 44 -0.16 9.96 1.01
CA VAL A 44 -1.03 10.12 -0.17
C VAL A 44 -0.23 10.61 -1.37
N GLU A 45 0.55 11.69 -1.22
CA GLU A 45 1.31 12.26 -2.34
C GLU A 45 2.39 11.29 -2.84
N ALA A 46 3.08 10.58 -1.96
CA ALA A 46 4.02 9.54 -2.36
C ALA A 46 3.33 8.39 -3.10
N CYS A 47 2.14 7.96 -2.64
CA CYS A 47 1.36 6.94 -3.33
C CYS A 47 0.89 7.42 -4.71
N VAL A 48 0.50 8.70 -4.86
CA VAL A 48 0.16 9.31 -6.16
C VAL A 48 1.34 9.28 -7.13
N VAL A 49 2.57 9.54 -6.68
CA VAL A 49 3.78 9.39 -7.51
C VAL A 49 3.90 7.98 -8.06
N LEU A 50 3.58 6.95 -7.26
CA LEU A 50 3.62 5.56 -7.69
C LEU A 50 2.43 5.19 -8.60
N GLU A 51 1.24 5.76 -8.38
CA GLU A 51 0.07 5.58 -9.24
C GLU A 51 0.22 6.24 -10.61
N ASP A 52 0.93 7.37 -10.68
CA ASP A 52 1.18 8.10 -11.93
C ASP A 52 2.27 7.46 -12.79
N ASP A 53 3.13 6.60 -12.20
CA ASP A 53 4.21 5.93 -12.91
C ASP A 53 3.73 4.57 -13.47
N PRO A 54 3.65 4.41 -14.81
CA PRO A 54 3.13 3.19 -15.43
C PRO A 54 3.98 1.94 -15.20
N VAL A 55 5.17 2.07 -14.61
CA VAL A 55 6.01 0.92 -14.27
C VAL A 55 5.40 0.08 -13.13
N PHE A 56 4.58 0.69 -12.28
CA PHE A 56 3.91 0.01 -11.18
C PHE A 56 2.50 -0.45 -11.57
N ASN A 57 2.04 -1.55 -11.00
CA ASN A 57 0.65 -2.01 -11.14
C ASN A 57 -0.26 -1.29 -10.14
N ALA A 58 -0.40 -0.01 -10.31
CA ALA A 58 -1.27 0.86 -9.54
C ALA A 58 -1.65 2.06 -10.41
N GLY A 59 -2.82 2.66 -10.20
CA GLY A 59 -3.22 3.83 -10.96
C GLY A 59 -3.06 3.63 -12.47
N THR A 60 -2.27 4.50 -13.11
CA THR A 60 -2.02 4.53 -14.57
C THR A 60 -1.49 3.20 -15.12
N GLY A 61 -0.65 2.49 -14.36
CA GLY A 61 -0.07 1.20 -14.76
C GLY A 61 -0.89 -0.03 -14.37
N GLY A 62 -2.14 0.16 -13.93
CA GLY A 62 -3.00 -0.95 -13.53
C GLY A 62 -3.16 -2.02 -14.60
N VAL A 63 -3.08 -3.31 -14.23
CA VAL A 63 -3.14 -4.41 -15.19
C VAL A 63 -4.56 -4.76 -15.62
N PHE A 64 -4.71 -5.30 -16.82
CA PHE A 64 -6.00 -5.73 -17.35
C PHE A 64 -6.59 -6.92 -16.59
N ARG A 65 -7.90 -6.84 -16.36
CA ARG A 65 -8.73 -7.99 -15.99
C ARG A 65 -8.97 -8.87 -17.22
N ASN A 66 -9.58 -10.05 -17.02
CA ASN A 66 -9.83 -11.00 -18.12
C ASN A 66 -10.86 -10.51 -19.17
N ASP A 67 -11.60 -9.45 -18.89
CA ASP A 67 -12.53 -8.78 -19.82
C ASP A 67 -11.94 -7.51 -20.46
N GLY A 68 -10.66 -7.22 -20.20
CA GLY A 68 -9.96 -6.03 -20.70
C GLY A 68 -10.21 -4.76 -19.89
N SER A 69 -10.99 -4.82 -18.79
CA SER A 69 -11.17 -3.67 -17.91
C SER A 69 -9.97 -3.45 -17.00
N VAL A 70 -9.77 -2.19 -16.55
CA VAL A 70 -8.86 -1.82 -15.48
C VAL A 70 -9.69 -1.38 -14.28
N LEU A 71 -9.55 -2.08 -13.17
CA LEU A 71 -10.25 -1.79 -11.92
C LEU A 71 -9.24 -1.69 -10.79
N LEU A 72 -9.27 -0.56 -10.09
CA LEU A 72 -8.26 -0.19 -9.11
C LEU A 72 -8.78 -0.33 -7.68
N ASP A 73 -7.91 -0.78 -6.80
CA ASP A 73 -8.13 -0.81 -5.36
C ASP A 73 -7.11 0.12 -4.69
N ALA A 74 -7.53 0.88 -3.69
CA ALA A 74 -6.64 1.68 -2.86
C ALA A 74 -7.14 1.76 -1.43
N SER A 75 -6.22 1.92 -0.48
CA SER A 75 -6.56 2.08 0.93
C SER A 75 -5.58 2.97 1.67
N ILE A 76 -6.07 3.59 2.73
CA ILE A 76 -5.28 4.33 3.69
C ILE A 76 -5.79 4.03 5.11
N GLN A 77 -4.85 3.89 6.04
CA GLN A 77 -5.14 3.78 7.48
C GLN A 77 -4.17 4.66 8.26
N THR A 78 -4.66 5.21 9.36
CA THR A 78 -3.91 6.10 10.23
C THR A 78 -3.79 5.53 11.65
N SER A 79 -2.78 5.97 12.40
CA SER A 79 -2.53 5.50 13.77
C SER A 79 -3.60 5.91 14.77
N ASP A 80 -4.46 6.87 14.44
CA ASP A 80 -5.65 7.23 15.23
C ASP A 80 -6.88 6.37 14.90
N GLY A 81 -6.72 5.33 14.05
CA GLY A 81 -7.73 4.32 13.74
C GLY A 81 -8.67 4.66 12.58
N ARG A 82 -8.50 5.81 11.89
CA ARG A 82 -9.29 6.12 10.68
C ARG A 82 -8.85 5.23 9.52
N ILE A 83 -9.82 4.82 8.70
CA ILE A 83 -9.60 3.95 7.54
C ILE A 83 -10.44 4.48 6.37
N GLY A 84 -9.83 4.54 5.19
CA GLY A 84 -10.53 4.79 3.93
C GLY A 84 -10.07 3.80 2.87
N PHE A 85 -11.01 3.23 2.08
CA PHE A 85 -10.65 2.36 0.97
C PHE A 85 -11.65 2.40 -0.18
N VAL A 86 -11.16 2.13 -1.38
CA VAL A 86 -11.98 1.93 -2.58
C VAL A 86 -11.65 0.58 -3.21
N ILE A 87 -12.69 -0.06 -3.78
CA ILE A 87 -12.59 -1.40 -4.36
C ILE A 87 -13.12 -1.38 -5.79
N ALA A 88 -12.38 -2.00 -6.70
CA ALA A 88 -12.77 -2.18 -8.10
C ALA A 88 -13.25 -0.87 -8.76
N MET A 89 -12.54 0.21 -8.49
CA MET A 89 -12.88 1.55 -8.95
C MET A 89 -12.42 1.78 -10.40
N PRO A 90 -13.31 2.08 -11.35
CA PRO A 90 -12.94 2.38 -12.72
C PRO A 90 -12.55 3.86 -12.90
N ASP A 91 -11.90 4.17 -14.01
CA ASP A 91 -11.70 5.53 -14.57
C ASP A 91 -11.14 6.56 -13.57
N THR A 92 -10.27 6.11 -12.67
CA THR A 92 -9.73 6.93 -11.59
C THR A 92 -8.22 6.74 -11.49
N PRO A 93 -7.39 7.62 -12.11
CA PRO A 93 -5.94 7.45 -12.11
C PRO A 93 -5.31 7.38 -10.72
N ASN A 94 -5.86 8.14 -9.77
CA ASN A 94 -5.36 8.20 -8.40
C ASN A 94 -6.44 7.79 -7.38
N PRO A 95 -6.76 6.49 -7.27
CA PRO A 95 -7.77 6.01 -6.33
C PRO A 95 -7.39 6.26 -4.87
N ILE A 96 -6.10 6.43 -4.55
CA ILE A 96 -5.65 6.75 -3.19
C ILE A 96 -6.21 8.08 -2.68
N ARG A 97 -6.38 9.10 -3.55
CA ARG A 97 -6.99 10.38 -3.14
C ARG A 97 -8.44 10.20 -2.72
N VAL A 98 -9.17 9.33 -3.42
CA VAL A 98 -10.57 9.02 -3.07
C VAL A 98 -10.65 8.24 -1.76
N ALA A 99 -9.74 7.29 -1.54
CA ALA A 99 -9.62 6.58 -0.26
C ALA A 99 -9.28 7.54 0.90
N ALA A 100 -8.41 8.53 0.66
CA ALA A 100 -8.02 9.51 1.67
C ALA A 100 -9.19 10.42 2.09
N ASP A 101 -10.03 10.84 1.15
CA ASP A 101 -11.20 11.66 1.49
C ASP A 101 -12.18 10.92 2.42
N LEU A 102 -12.20 9.58 2.38
CA LEU A 102 -13.06 8.78 3.25
C LEU A 102 -12.63 8.78 4.73
N LEU A 103 -11.39 9.20 5.03
CA LEU A 103 -10.92 9.31 6.41
C LEU A 103 -11.76 10.27 7.27
N ASP A 104 -12.37 11.28 6.64
CA ASP A 104 -13.17 12.30 7.33
C ASP A 104 -14.69 12.07 7.16
N GLU A 105 -15.08 10.92 6.59
CA GLU A 105 -16.47 10.54 6.39
C GLU A 105 -16.95 9.53 7.46
N ASN A 106 -18.25 9.31 7.53
CA ASN A 106 -18.84 8.30 8.42
C ASN A 106 -18.92 6.90 7.77
N ILE A 107 -18.26 6.69 6.66
CA ILE A 107 -18.14 5.43 5.92
C ILE A 107 -16.68 5.15 5.64
N ASN A 108 -16.27 3.88 5.74
CA ASN A 108 -14.86 3.52 5.53
C ASN A 108 -14.54 3.17 4.08
N GLY A 109 -15.52 2.75 3.28
CA GLY A 109 -15.21 2.25 1.95
C GLY A 109 -16.33 2.37 0.94
N LEU A 110 -15.94 2.43 -0.32
CA LEU A 110 -16.82 2.48 -1.49
C LEU A 110 -16.32 1.52 -2.57
N THR A 111 -17.22 1.10 -3.48
CA THR A 111 -16.86 0.14 -4.54
C THR A 111 -17.43 0.53 -5.91
N GLY A 112 -16.69 0.17 -6.97
CA GLY A 112 -17.12 0.21 -8.36
C GLY A 112 -17.68 1.55 -8.82
N LEU A 113 -18.77 1.51 -9.56
CA LEU A 113 -19.43 2.71 -10.07
C LEU A 113 -19.97 3.62 -8.96
N GLY A 114 -20.28 3.05 -7.78
CA GLY A 114 -20.69 3.85 -6.62
C GLY A 114 -19.55 4.74 -6.13
N ALA A 115 -18.34 4.18 -6.02
CA ALA A 115 -17.13 4.93 -5.69
C ALA A 115 -16.82 6.00 -6.75
N ARG A 116 -16.94 5.64 -8.05
CA ARG A 116 -16.72 6.61 -9.14
C ARG A 116 -17.68 7.81 -9.07
N LYS A 117 -18.97 7.55 -8.90
CA LYS A 117 -19.98 8.61 -8.80
C LYS A 117 -19.74 9.51 -7.57
N TRP A 118 -19.34 8.93 -6.45
CA TRP A 118 -18.99 9.67 -5.24
C TRP A 118 -17.79 10.60 -5.47
N ALA A 119 -16.76 10.08 -6.15
CA ALA A 119 -15.55 10.82 -6.51
C ALA A 119 -15.84 11.95 -7.51
N ASP A 120 -16.74 11.74 -8.50
CA ASP A 120 -17.19 12.78 -9.44
C ASP A 120 -17.77 14.00 -8.71
N ASN A 121 -18.59 13.74 -7.68
CA ASN A 121 -19.20 14.81 -6.89
C ASN A 121 -18.18 15.64 -6.08
N ARG A 122 -16.95 15.12 -5.94
CA ARG A 122 -15.84 15.79 -5.24
C ARG A 122 -14.76 16.32 -6.18
N GLY A 123 -14.95 16.20 -7.49
CA GLY A 123 -14.06 16.76 -8.50
C GLY A 123 -12.80 15.94 -8.75
N HIS A 124 -12.77 14.68 -8.30
CA HIS A 124 -11.66 13.78 -8.65
C HIS A 124 -11.62 13.48 -10.15
N ALA A 125 -10.40 13.32 -10.69
CA ALA A 125 -10.22 13.04 -12.11
C ALA A 125 -11.02 11.81 -12.54
N ASN A 126 -11.82 11.99 -13.61
CA ASN A 126 -12.60 10.93 -14.25
C ASN A 126 -12.08 10.81 -15.69
N ARG A 127 -11.22 9.83 -15.88
CA ARG A 127 -10.65 9.50 -17.20
C ARG A 127 -10.28 8.03 -17.21
N PRO A 128 -10.43 7.35 -18.36
CA PRO A 128 -9.99 5.98 -18.52
C PRO A 128 -8.54 5.82 -18.10
N VAL A 129 -8.26 4.75 -17.40
CA VAL A 129 -6.91 4.30 -17.11
C VAL A 129 -6.51 3.41 -18.30
N GLU A 130 -5.40 3.75 -18.96
CA GLU A 130 -4.95 3.02 -20.15
C GLU A 130 -4.65 1.55 -19.83
N GLY A 131 -4.10 1.31 -18.63
CA GLY A 131 -3.73 -0.02 -18.21
C GLY A 131 -2.55 -0.59 -18.98
N ARG A 132 -2.13 -1.77 -18.60
CA ARG A 132 -1.07 -2.49 -19.30
C ARG A 132 -1.28 -4.00 -19.27
N GLU A 133 -0.69 -4.69 -20.24
CA GLU A 133 -0.52 -6.12 -20.17
C GLU A 133 0.39 -6.50 -18.99
N PRO A 134 0.07 -7.60 -18.30
CA PRO A 134 0.92 -8.06 -17.21
C PRO A 134 2.28 -8.51 -17.73
N ILE A 135 3.29 -8.22 -16.96
CA ILE A 135 4.61 -8.83 -17.11
C ILE A 135 4.60 -10.15 -16.33
N GLU A 136 5.15 -11.22 -16.88
CA GLU A 136 5.18 -12.52 -16.21
C GLU A 136 5.89 -12.40 -14.84
N GLY A 137 5.20 -12.84 -13.79
CA GLY A 137 5.67 -12.73 -12.41
C GLY A 137 5.39 -11.38 -11.73
N ASP A 138 4.64 -10.49 -12.38
CA ASP A 138 4.30 -9.16 -11.88
C ASP A 138 3.31 -9.25 -10.70
N GLY A 139 3.81 -9.14 -9.49
CA GLY A 139 3.03 -9.08 -8.24
C GLY A 139 3.04 -7.67 -7.64
N ASP A 140 2.63 -6.69 -8.43
CA ASP A 140 2.96 -5.28 -8.22
C ASP A 140 1.84 -4.49 -7.55
N THR A 141 1.79 -4.51 -6.27
CA THR A 141 1.09 -3.54 -5.42
C THR A 141 2.09 -2.47 -4.99
N VAL A 142 1.68 -1.24 -4.83
CA VAL A 142 2.50 -0.21 -4.20
C VAL A 142 2.01 0.06 -2.77
N GLY A 143 2.95 0.38 -1.88
CA GLY A 143 2.63 0.75 -0.51
C GLY A 143 3.63 1.74 0.05
N VAL A 144 3.14 2.68 0.83
CA VAL A 144 3.92 3.73 1.49
C VAL A 144 3.50 3.82 2.95
N ILE A 145 4.46 3.78 3.85
CA ILE A 145 4.25 4.04 5.28
C ILE A 145 5.03 5.29 5.65
N VAL A 146 4.37 6.21 6.33
CA VAL A 146 4.96 7.49 6.78
C VAL A 146 4.72 7.67 8.27
N ARG A 147 5.72 8.21 8.96
CA ARG A 147 5.64 8.74 10.32
C ARG A 147 6.07 10.22 10.31
N ASP A 148 5.21 11.11 10.78
CA ASP A 148 5.49 12.54 10.85
C ASP A 148 6.18 12.97 12.16
N SER A 149 6.48 14.26 12.28
CA SER A 149 7.15 14.85 13.45
C SER A 149 6.35 14.76 14.76
N SER A 150 5.04 14.54 14.69
CA SER A 150 4.19 14.30 15.86
C SER A 150 4.28 12.85 16.34
N GLY A 151 4.79 11.95 15.50
CA GLY A 151 4.78 10.51 15.70
C GLY A 151 3.53 9.82 15.14
N ALA A 152 2.61 10.56 14.52
CA ALA A 152 1.47 9.98 13.84
C ALA A 152 1.93 9.20 12.61
N MET A 153 1.25 8.08 12.33
CA MET A 153 1.57 7.22 11.18
C MET A 153 0.38 7.09 10.24
N ALA A 154 0.70 6.97 8.95
CA ALA A 154 -0.24 6.63 7.89
C ALA A 154 0.37 5.57 6.96
N CYS A 155 -0.46 4.64 6.50
CA CYS A 155 -0.14 3.66 5.48
C CYS A 155 -1.10 3.82 4.31
N ALA A 156 -0.56 4.06 3.12
CA ALA A 156 -1.29 4.15 1.86
C ALA A 156 -0.88 3.00 0.95
N THR A 157 -1.85 2.28 0.35
CA THR A 157 -1.60 1.18 -0.58
C THR A 157 -2.50 1.32 -1.82
N SER A 158 -2.01 0.89 -2.98
CA SER A 158 -2.76 0.96 -4.25
C SER A 158 -2.37 -0.18 -5.19
N THR A 159 -3.34 -0.67 -5.98
CA THR A 159 -3.11 -1.76 -6.93
C THR A 159 -4.12 -1.78 -8.08
N GLY A 160 -3.69 -2.26 -9.25
CA GLY A 160 -4.56 -2.74 -10.32
C GLY A 160 -5.05 -4.17 -10.11
N GLY A 161 -4.60 -4.82 -9.03
CA GLY A 161 -4.91 -6.24 -8.74
C GLY A 161 -4.07 -7.21 -9.55
N CYS A 162 -4.41 -8.50 -9.50
CA CYS A 162 -3.71 -9.51 -10.27
C CYS A 162 -4.27 -9.60 -11.69
N SER A 163 -3.36 -9.86 -12.64
CA SER A 163 -3.66 -10.04 -14.04
C SER A 163 -4.63 -11.19 -14.31
N HIS A 164 -5.43 -11.05 -15.36
CA HIS A 164 -6.35 -12.09 -15.84
C HIS A 164 -7.34 -12.62 -14.80
N ARG A 165 -7.57 -11.86 -13.72
CA ARG A 165 -8.64 -12.15 -12.76
C ARG A 165 -9.97 -11.59 -13.26
N PRO A 166 -11.12 -12.16 -12.83
CA PRO A 166 -12.42 -11.63 -13.19
C PRO A 166 -12.62 -10.20 -12.65
N PRO A 167 -13.40 -9.36 -13.35
CA PRO A 167 -13.83 -8.06 -12.80
C PRO A 167 -14.54 -8.29 -11.47
N GLY A 168 -14.25 -7.41 -10.49
CA GLY A 168 -14.78 -7.53 -9.14
C GLY A 168 -14.00 -8.48 -8.21
N ARG A 169 -12.90 -9.10 -8.67
CA ARG A 169 -11.97 -9.77 -7.74
C ARG A 169 -11.34 -8.74 -6.81
N VAL A 170 -11.38 -9.02 -5.53
CA VAL A 170 -10.77 -8.23 -4.46
C VAL A 170 -9.53 -8.95 -3.97
N GLY A 171 -8.39 -8.23 -3.90
CA GLY A 171 -7.15 -8.69 -3.29
C GLY A 171 -7.04 -8.27 -1.82
N ASP A 172 -5.82 -8.26 -1.34
CA ASP A 172 -5.47 -7.87 0.04
C ASP A 172 -5.48 -6.34 0.27
N VAL A 173 -5.16 -5.56 -0.77
CA VAL A 173 -4.94 -4.10 -0.68
C VAL A 173 -6.06 -3.32 -0.02
N PRO A 174 -7.36 -3.53 -0.31
CA PRO A 174 -8.42 -2.77 0.35
C PRO A 174 -8.88 -3.38 1.68
N LEU A 175 -8.23 -4.45 2.15
CA LEU A 175 -8.67 -5.20 3.33
C LEU A 175 -7.79 -4.93 4.55
N PRO A 176 -8.30 -4.21 5.57
CA PRO A 176 -7.58 -3.97 6.82
C PRO A 176 -7.15 -5.28 7.49
N GLY A 177 -5.91 -5.32 7.95
CA GLY A 177 -5.30 -6.50 8.56
C GLY A 177 -4.67 -7.47 7.54
N SER A 178 -5.02 -7.37 6.27
CA SER A 178 -4.46 -8.18 5.18
C SER A 178 -3.34 -7.42 4.48
N GLY A 179 -3.65 -6.53 3.54
CA GLY A 179 -2.68 -5.74 2.78
C GLY A 179 -2.00 -4.65 3.61
N PHE A 180 -2.63 -4.21 4.68
CA PHE A 180 -2.10 -3.17 5.56
C PHE A 180 -2.65 -3.28 6.98
N TRP A 181 -1.90 -2.73 7.93
CA TRP A 181 -2.33 -2.50 9.29
C TRP A 181 -1.56 -1.33 9.91
N VAL A 182 -2.26 -0.43 10.60
CA VAL A 182 -1.66 0.66 11.35
C VAL A 182 -2.27 0.69 12.75
N ASP A 183 -1.44 0.79 13.78
CA ASP A 183 -1.84 1.05 15.16
C ASP A 183 -0.98 2.20 15.74
N GLU A 184 -1.17 2.52 17.02
CA GLU A 184 -0.43 3.60 17.69
C GLU A 184 1.08 3.38 17.78
N THR A 185 1.54 2.16 17.54
CA THR A 185 2.94 1.76 17.77
C THR A 185 3.68 1.37 16.51
N ARG A 186 2.97 0.94 15.46
CA ARG A 186 3.59 0.46 14.22
C ARG A 186 2.62 0.43 13.05
N SER A 187 3.22 0.31 11.88
CA SER A 187 2.51 0.08 10.64
C SER A 187 3.18 -1.04 9.85
N VAL A 188 2.38 -1.86 9.16
CA VAL A 188 2.83 -2.96 8.30
C VAL A 188 2.03 -2.91 7.01
N ALA A 189 2.69 -3.07 5.86
CA ALA A 189 2.05 -3.26 4.58
C ALA A 189 2.61 -4.50 3.88
N ALA A 190 1.73 -5.23 3.19
CA ALA A 190 2.03 -6.47 2.49
C ALA A 190 1.83 -6.30 0.98
N THR A 191 2.54 -7.12 0.21
CA THR A 191 2.43 -7.18 -1.25
C THR A 191 2.75 -8.58 -1.75
N GLY A 192 2.15 -8.99 -2.89
CA GLY A 192 2.38 -10.29 -3.50
C GLY A 192 1.08 -11.04 -3.77
N GLU A 193 1.03 -12.32 -3.41
CA GLU A 193 -0.15 -13.15 -3.63
C GLU A 193 -1.29 -12.80 -2.67
N GLY A 194 -2.20 -11.93 -3.14
CA GLY A 194 -3.24 -11.31 -2.33
C GLY A 194 -4.18 -12.28 -1.63
N GLU A 195 -4.47 -13.42 -2.22
CA GLU A 195 -5.30 -14.47 -1.62
C GLU A 195 -4.64 -15.09 -0.38
N ASP A 196 -3.33 -15.32 -0.41
CA ASP A 196 -2.58 -15.88 0.71
C ASP A 196 -2.36 -14.85 1.81
N ILE A 197 -2.04 -13.61 1.44
CA ILE A 197 -1.98 -12.46 2.36
C ILE A 197 -3.31 -12.31 3.10
N THR A 198 -4.43 -12.41 2.36
CA THR A 198 -5.78 -12.25 2.93
C THR A 198 -6.14 -13.40 3.88
N ARG A 199 -5.91 -14.66 3.49
CA ARG A 199 -6.16 -15.81 4.36
C ARG A 199 -5.35 -15.76 5.65
N ALA A 200 -4.13 -15.24 5.55
CA ALA A 200 -3.22 -15.09 6.67
C ALA A 200 -3.59 -13.93 7.61
N LEU A 201 -4.37 -12.92 7.18
CA LEU A 201 -4.49 -11.61 7.84
C LEU A 201 -3.09 -11.05 8.16
N LEU A 202 -2.20 -11.07 7.16
CA LEU A 202 -0.77 -11.05 7.35
C LEU A 202 -0.28 -9.80 8.08
N SER A 203 -0.70 -8.60 7.64
CA SER A 203 -0.22 -7.34 8.22
C SER A 203 -0.63 -7.18 9.69
N TYR A 204 -1.87 -7.54 10.03
CA TYR A 204 -2.34 -7.51 11.42
C TYR A 204 -1.59 -8.52 12.29
N ARG A 205 -1.43 -9.76 11.83
CA ARG A 205 -0.76 -10.81 12.62
C ARG A 205 0.72 -10.53 12.81
N VAL A 206 1.40 -9.93 11.82
CA VAL A 206 2.78 -9.45 11.98
C VAL A 206 2.86 -8.33 13.00
N SER A 207 1.96 -7.32 12.94
CA SER A 207 1.89 -6.27 13.96
C SER A 207 1.66 -6.85 15.35
N SER A 208 0.66 -7.71 15.52
CA SER A 208 0.34 -8.36 16.79
C SER A 208 1.48 -9.26 17.31
N ARG A 209 2.20 -9.96 16.41
CA ARG A 209 3.37 -10.77 16.77
C ARG A 209 4.49 -9.92 17.36
N ALA A 210 4.70 -8.73 16.80
CA ALA A 210 5.73 -7.80 17.27
C ALA A 210 5.46 -7.24 18.69
N GLU A 211 4.24 -7.37 19.21
CA GLU A 211 3.90 -7.06 20.61
C GLU A 211 4.24 -8.18 21.60
N SER A 212 4.41 -9.38 21.09
CA SER A 212 4.67 -10.56 21.92
C SER A 212 6.03 -10.44 22.63
N PRO A 213 6.11 -10.77 23.94
CA PRO A 213 7.37 -10.83 24.65
C PRO A 213 8.40 -11.82 24.07
N GLN A 214 7.95 -12.74 23.20
CA GLN A 214 8.80 -13.72 22.51
C GLN A 214 9.27 -13.22 21.14
N CYS A 215 9.04 -11.95 20.80
CA CYS A 215 9.46 -11.36 19.53
C CYS A 215 10.48 -10.24 19.83
N ASP A 216 11.70 -10.38 19.36
CA ASP A 216 12.79 -9.47 19.69
C ASP A 216 12.76 -8.18 18.84
N SER A 217 12.17 -8.24 17.66
CA SER A 217 12.12 -7.10 16.73
C SER A 217 10.97 -7.19 15.74
N LEU A 218 10.66 -6.06 15.11
CA LEU A 218 9.70 -5.99 13.99
C LEU A 218 10.14 -6.87 12.81
N MET A 219 11.44 -6.93 12.54
CA MET A 219 12.02 -7.81 11.52
C MET A 219 11.78 -9.30 11.83
N ASP A 220 11.86 -9.70 13.11
CA ASP A 220 11.57 -11.09 13.50
C ASP A 220 10.10 -11.44 13.37
N ALA A 221 9.20 -10.49 13.66
CA ALA A 221 7.78 -10.65 13.40
C ALA A 221 7.47 -10.81 11.91
N MET A 222 8.12 -10.01 11.04
CA MET A 222 7.98 -10.13 9.58
C MET A 222 8.50 -11.47 9.08
N ARG A 223 9.66 -11.91 9.56
CA ARG A 223 10.25 -13.22 9.21
C ARG A 223 9.34 -14.36 9.64
N TRP A 224 8.79 -14.30 10.84
CA TRP A 224 7.78 -15.26 11.32
C TRP A 224 6.55 -15.26 10.40
N GLY A 225 6.04 -14.09 10.03
CA GLY A 225 4.87 -13.96 9.15
C GLY A 225 5.09 -14.63 7.80
N LEU A 226 6.24 -14.40 7.16
CA LEU A 226 6.58 -15.00 5.88
C LEU A 226 6.79 -16.53 5.97
N ASN A 227 7.41 -17.02 7.05
CA ASN A 227 7.76 -18.44 7.17
C ASN A 227 6.62 -19.31 7.69
N GLU A 228 5.77 -18.78 8.58
CA GLU A 228 4.77 -19.59 9.28
C GLU A 228 3.34 -19.37 8.76
N LEU A 229 3.08 -18.25 8.06
CA LEU A 229 1.72 -17.90 7.63
C LEU A 229 1.52 -18.00 6.12
N ILE A 230 2.60 -17.92 5.35
CA ILE A 230 2.56 -17.93 3.89
C ILE A 230 2.96 -19.32 3.40
N PRO A 231 2.17 -19.91 2.47
CA PRO A 231 2.50 -21.22 1.90
C PRO A 231 3.83 -21.21 1.14
N ASP A 232 4.51 -22.35 1.13
CA ASP A 232 5.70 -22.54 0.31
C ASP A 232 5.39 -22.25 -1.16
N GLY A 233 6.24 -21.46 -1.79
CA GLY A 233 6.13 -21.11 -3.21
C GLY A 233 5.31 -19.84 -3.50
N ALA A 234 4.54 -19.32 -2.54
CA ALA A 234 3.87 -18.03 -2.69
C ALA A 234 4.87 -16.87 -2.57
N SER A 235 4.78 -15.89 -3.48
CA SER A 235 5.61 -14.70 -3.50
C SER A 235 4.99 -13.58 -2.67
N VAL A 236 5.63 -13.22 -1.55
CA VAL A 236 5.13 -12.20 -0.62
C VAL A 236 6.25 -11.34 -0.08
N GLY A 237 5.97 -10.06 0.08
CA GLY A 237 6.85 -9.09 0.73
C GLY A 237 6.11 -8.24 1.74
N LEU A 238 6.87 -7.67 2.64
CA LEU A 238 6.41 -6.80 3.72
C LEU A 238 7.30 -5.58 3.84
N ILE A 239 6.71 -4.44 4.11
CA ILE A 239 7.40 -3.29 4.70
C ILE A 239 6.78 -2.98 6.05
N ALA A 240 7.57 -2.47 6.97
CA ALA A 240 7.09 -2.09 8.29
C ALA A 240 7.84 -0.90 8.87
N LEU A 241 7.13 -0.12 9.70
CA LEU A 241 7.68 1.03 10.41
C LEU A 241 7.14 1.04 11.84
N GLY A 242 8.03 1.06 12.83
CA GLY A 242 7.66 1.24 14.24
C GLY A 242 7.52 2.70 14.62
N LYS A 243 7.09 2.95 15.86
CA LYS A 243 7.05 4.31 16.45
C LYS A 243 8.44 4.95 16.57
N ASP A 244 9.48 4.13 16.57
CA ASP A 244 10.88 4.53 16.65
C ASP A 244 11.68 3.81 15.56
N GLY A 245 12.81 4.38 15.14
CA GLY A 245 13.73 3.77 14.19
C GLY A 245 13.34 3.95 12.73
N ALA A 246 14.10 3.27 11.89
CA ALA A 246 13.94 3.27 10.45
C ALA A 246 12.88 2.26 9.98
N GLY A 247 12.33 2.48 8.80
CA GLY A 247 11.52 1.48 8.11
C GLY A 247 12.36 0.26 7.70
N VAL A 248 11.73 -0.90 7.71
CA VAL A 248 12.35 -2.19 7.34
C VAL A 248 11.52 -2.92 6.29
N GLY A 249 12.18 -3.52 5.30
CA GLY A 249 11.57 -4.34 4.25
C GLY A 249 12.09 -5.77 4.30
N LEU A 250 11.23 -6.75 4.06
CA LEU A 250 11.57 -8.17 3.99
C LEU A 250 10.65 -8.89 2.99
N SER A 251 11.20 -9.77 2.18
CA SER A 251 10.42 -10.59 1.26
C SER A 251 11.05 -11.97 1.05
N ASN A 252 10.27 -12.92 0.60
CA ASN A 252 10.74 -14.23 0.14
C ASN A 252 10.99 -14.27 -1.38
N THR A 253 10.83 -13.14 -2.07
CA THR A 253 11.05 -12.94 -3.50
C THR A 253 11.71 -11.58 -3.76
N VAL A 254 11.89 -11.18 -5.01
CA VAL A 254 12.34 -9.82 -5.35
C VAL A 254 11.26 -8.81 -4.94
N MET A 255 11.65 -7.81 -4.17
CA MET A 255 10.78 -6.68 -3.80
C MET A 255 11.64 -5.41 -3.69
N PRO A 256 11.52 -4.46 -4.62
CA PRO A 256 12.15 -3.16 -4.45
C PRO A 256 11.48 -2.40 -3.30
N TRP A 257 12.30 -1.87 -2.41
CA TRP A 257 11.86 -0.96 -1.36
C TRP A 257 12.90 0.13 -1.10
N ALA A 258 12.46 1.27 -0.65
CA ALA A 258 13.29 2.41 -0.29
C ALA A 258 12.78 3.05 1.00
N SER A 259 13.67 3.65 1.76
CA SER A 259 13.30 4.33 3.01
C SER A 259 14.16 5.56 3.28
N TRP A 260 13.61 6.47 4.05
CA TRP A 260 14.29 7.59 4.64
C TRP A 260 13.91 7.71 6.11
N THR A 261 14.85 8.14 6.93
CA THR A 261 14.63 8.43 8.36
C THR A 261 15.42 9.67 8.73
N GLU A 262 14.81 10.56 9.47
CA GLU A 262 15.44 11.74 10.04
C GLU A 262 16.63 11.33 10.95
N ASP A 263 17.74 12.07 10.91
CA ASP A 263 18.97 11.81 11.66
C ASP A 263 18.80 11.86 13.20
#